data_b0e0e2169fd84bcce85ebd9dc88ffbb1
#
_entry.id   b0e0e2169fd84bcce85ebd9dc88ffbb1
#
_cell.length_a   1.000
_cell.length_b   1.000
_cell.length_c   1.000
_cell.angle_alpha   90.00
_cell.angle_beta   90.00
_cell.angle_gamma   90.00
#
_symmetry.space_group_name_H-M   'P 1'
#
loop_
_entity.id
_entity.type
_entity.pdbx_description
1 polymer ?
#
loop_
_entity_poly.entity_id
_entity_poly.type
_entity_poly.pdbx_seq_one_letter_code
_entity_poly.pdbx_strand_id
1 'polypeptide(L)'
;MIRRNLIVVDDFLDNPDGVRQYALKQQFERLGGKNWPGRDSSDTHGQVEMTQACSAIVGQQLVIKPENKCSYFRITKEGQHGKQHIHFDPNEGLVWAGVLYLTPTFHPTAGTKFWKHKETGWETAPTSEEGVKYGINSHQDMVRFFDTAVLMHMHEHYQDYLRNHQQQLNFYAS
;
A
#
# COMPACT_ATOMS: atom_id res chain seq x y z
N MET A 1 -17.43 2.92 17.71
CA MET A 1 -17.24 3.15 16.27
C MET A 1 -16.23 2.13 15.79
N ILE A 2 -16.60 1.20 14.88
CA ILE A 2 -15.68 0.21 14.34
C ILE A 2 -14.77 0.97 13.35
N ARG A 3 -13.49 1.11 13.68
CA ARG A 3 -12.49 1.61 12.74
C ARG A 3 -12.24 0.50 11.71
N ARG A 4 -12.59 0.74 10.46
CA ARG A 4 -12.21 -0.13 9.36
C ARG A 4 -10.75 0.18 9.01
N ASN A 5 -9.87 -0.75 9.28
CA ASN A 5 -8.44 -0.59 8.98
C ASN A 5 -8.07 -1.14 7.60
N LEU A 6 -8.94 -1.93 6.99
CA LEU A 6 -8.76 -2.51 5.67
C LEU A 6 -10.11 -2.62 4.96
N ILE A 7 -10.15 -2.20 3.72
CA ILE A 7 -11.27 -2.39 2.80
C ILE A 7 -10.73 -3.09 1.55
N VAL A 8 -11.37 -4.16 1.14
CA VAL A 8 -11.07 -4.85 -0.11
C VAL A 8 -12.30 -4.75 -1.00
N VAL A 9 -12.09 -4.39 -2.25
CA VAL A 9 -13.14 -4.22 -3.24
C VAL A 9 -12.78 -5.05 -4.46
N ASP A 10 -13.58 -6.06 -4.74
CA ASP A 10 -13.51 -6.81 -5.98
C ASP A 10 -14.29 -6.10 -7.09
N ASP A 11 -13.94 -6.39 -8.34
CA ASP A 11 -14.61 -5.85 -9.53
C ASP A 11 -14.75 -4.32 -9.52
N PHE A 12 -13.72 -3.64 -8.99
CA PHE A 12 -13.72 -2.18 -8.88
C PHE A 12 -13.77 -1.45 -10.22
N LEU A 13 -13.23 -2.04 -11.27
CA LEU A 13 -13.22 -1.50 -12.62
C LEU A 13 -14.16 -2.30 -13.53
N ASP A 14 -14.97 -1.61 -14.31
CA ASP A 14 -15.80 -2.23 -15.35
C ASP A 14 -14.97 -2.88 -16.47
N ASN A 15 -13.78 -2.33 -16.76
CA ASN A 15 -12.89 -2.83 -17.81
C ASN A 15 -11.42 -2.84 -17.34
N PRO A 16 -11.04 -3.76 -16.45
CA PRO A 16 -9.66 -3.83 -15.91
C PRO A 16 -8.62 -4.13 -17.01
N ASP A 17 -8.95 -4.93 -18.01
CA ASP A 17 -8.05 -5.24 -19.12
C ASP A 17 -7.76 -4.01 -19.99
N GLY A 18 -8.77 -3.19 -20.27
CA GLY A 18 -8.61 -1.93 -20.98
C GLY A 18 -7.68 -0.96 -20.21
N VAL A 19 -7.88 -0.83 -18.90
CA VAL A 19 -7.02 0.01 -18.05
C VAL A 19 -5.59 -0.56 -18.01
N ARG A 20 -5.43 -1.88 -17.92
CA ARG A 20 -4.11 -2.53 -17.97
C ARG A 20 -3.40 -2.29 -19.30
N GLN A 21 -4.09 -2.44 -20.43
CA GLN A 21 -3.52 -2.19 -21.75
C GLN A 21 -3.12 -0.73 -21.93
N TYR A 22 -3.93 0.20 -21.40
CA TYR A 22 -3.60 1.62 -21.37
C TYR A 22 -2.35 1.87 -20.51
N ALA A 23 -2.28 1.29 -19.33
CA ALA A 23 -1.14 1.40 -18.43
C ALA A 23 0.16 0.92 -19.10
N LEU A 24 0.14 -0.22 -19.78
CA LEU A 24 1.31 -0.80 -20.45
C LEU A 24 1.86 0.05 -21.61
N LYS A 25 1.08 0.99 -22.11
CA LYS A 25 1.51 1.94 -23.18
C LYS A 25 2.17 3.20 -22.63
N GLN A 26 2.13 3.40 -21.29
CA GLN A 26 2.71 4.59 -20.69
C GLN A 26 4.24 4.53 -20.67
N GLN A 27 4.85 5.71 -20.54
CA GLN A 27 6.29 5.80 -20.29
C GLN A 27 6.54 5.53 -18.80
N PHE A 28 7.47 4.64 -18.52
CA PHE A 28 7.84 4.27 -17.15
C PHE A 28 9.24 4.75 -16.82
N GLU A 29 9.33 5.62 -15.84
CA GLU A 29 10.57 6.16 -15.33
C GLU A 29 10.76 5.74 -13.87
N ARG A 30 11.98 5.78 -13.40
CA ARG A 30 12.25 5.55 -11.97
C ARG A 30 12.04 6.85 -11.23
N LEU A 31 10.79 7.12 -10.88
CA LEU A 31 10.41 8.26 -10.05
C LEU A 31 10.61 7.88 -8.59
N GLY A 32 11.61 8.44 -7.96
CA GLY A 32 11.78 8.32 -6.51
C GLY A 32 12.85 7.35 -6.03
N GLY A 33 12.92 7.20 -4.72
CA GLY A 33 13.98 6.48 -4.02
C GLY A 33 14.02 4.98 -4.29
N LYS A 34 15.06 4.35 -3.77
CA LYS A 34 15.35 2.93 -3.95
C LYS A 34 14.45 2.00 -3.12
N ASN A 35 13.40 2.54 -2.47
CA ASN A 35 12.62 1.82 -1.47
C ASN A 35 11.62 0.82 -2.09
N TRP A 36 11.04 1.17 -3.24
CA TRP A 36 10.08 0.29 -3.92
C TRP A 36 10.70 -0.40 -5.12
N PRO A 37 10.29 -1.63 -5.43
CA PRO A 37 10.66 -2.29 -6.67
C PRO A 37 9.90 -1.67 -7.85
N GLY A 38 10.48 -1.75 -9.05
CA GLY A 38 9.80 -1.38 -10.28
C GLY A 38 10.03 0.05 -10.73
N ARG A 39 9.14 0.50 -11.62
CA ARG A 39 9.13 1.84 -12.21
C ARG A 39 7.71 2.38 -12.20
N ASP A 40 7.59 3.67 -11.99
CA ASP A 40 6.32 4.37 -12.04
C ASP A 40 6.12 5.04 -13.42
N SER A 41 4.88 5.20 -13.84
CA SER A 41 4.57 6.02 -15.00
C SER A 41 5.01 7.47 -14.76
N SER A 42 5.42 8.16 -15.82
CA SER A 42 5.85 9.57 -15.75
C SER A 42 4.70 10.48 -15.29
N ASP A 43 3.48 10.14 -15.70
CA ASP A 43 2.28 10.91 -15.42
C ASP A 43 1.33 10.18 -14.47
N THR A 44 0.45 10.94 -13.85
CA THR A 44 -0.68 10.45 -13.05
C THR A 44 -1.91 10.23 -13.93
N HIS A 45 -2.77 9.30 -13.55
CA HIS A 45 -3.91 8.89 -14.38
C HIS A 45 -5.17 8.74 -13.52
N GLY A 46 -6.25 9.41 -13.92
CA GLY A 46 -7.57 9.26 -13.28
C GLY A 46 -7.60 9.67 -11.80
N GLN A 47 -6.82 10.66 -11.40
CA GLN A 47 -6.74 11.09 -9.99
C GLN A 47 -8.09 11.53 -9.42
N VAL A 48 -8.86 12.27 -10.19
CA VAL A 48 -10.16 12.80 -9.74
C VAL A 48 -11.17 11.68 -9.57
N GLU A 49 -11.30 10.83 -10.58
CA GLU A 49 -12.23 9.70 -10.59
C GLU A 49 -11.88 8.69 -9.49
N MET A 50 -10.59 8.40 -9.35
CA MET A 50 -10.09 7.51 -8.31
C MET A 50 -10.37 8.07 -6.91
N THR A 51 -10.14 9.36 -6.69
CA THR A 51 -10.40 10.00 -5.40
C THR A 51 -11.88 10.01 -5.07
N GLN A 52 -12.75 10.26 -6.05
CA GLN A 52 -14.19 10.21 -5.88
C GLN A 52 -14.67 8.79 -5.53
N ALA A 53 -14.20 7.78 -6.27
CA ALA A 53 -14.54 6.39 -5.99
C ALA A 53 -14.08 5.96 -4.59
N CYS A 54 -12.84 6.29 -4.22
CA CYS A 54 -12.32 6.01 -2.89
C CYS A 54 -13.12 6.72 -1.79
N SER A 55 -13.48 7.99 -2.02
CA SER A 55 -14.31 8.76 -1.07
C SER A 55 -15.67 8.09 -0.82
N ALA A 56 -16.30 7.59 -1.88
CA ALA A 56 -17.56 6.85 -1.77
C ALA A 56 -17.40 5.55 -0.98
N ILE A 57 -16.32 4.79 -1.21
CA ILE A 57 -16.04 3.52 -0.52
C ILE A 57 -15.80 3.73 0.96
N VAL A 58 -15.00 4.73 1.33
CA VAL A 58 -14.63 4.97 2.74
C VAL A 58 -15.72 5.77 3.49
N GLY A 59 -16.67 6.37 2.77
CA GLY A 59 -17.76 7.15 3.35
C GLY A 59 -17.30 8.51 3.89
N GLN A 60 -16.21 9.07 3.37
CA GLN A 60 -15.71 10.40 3.72
C GLN A 60 -15.07 11.08 2.51
N GLN A 61 -15.11 12.42 2.47
CA GLN A 61 -14.45 13.15 1.42
C GLN A 61 -12.94 13.06 1.56
N LEU A 62 -12.29 12.48 0.55
CA LEU A 62 -10.85 12.44 0.42
C LEU A 62 -10.36 13.59 -0.46
N VAL A 63 -9.18 14.09 -0.16
CA VAL A 63 -8.52 15.16 -0.91
C VAL A 63 -7.08 14.75 -1.17
N ILE A 64 -6.64 14.88 -2.42
CA ILE A 64 -5.23 14.69 -2.77
C ILE A 64 -4.49 15.99 -2.46
N LYS A 65 -3.51 15.91 -1.57
CA LYS A 65 -2.62 17.04 -1.34
C LYS A 65 -1.63 17.17 -2.49
N PRO A 66 -1.26 18.41 -2.91
CA PRO A 66 -0.36 18.63 -4.05
C PRO A 66 1.00 17.92 -3.93
N GLU A 67 1.50 17.76 -2.72
CA GLU A 67 2.74 17.07 -2.41
C GLU A 67 2.65 15.55 -2.52
N ASN A 68 1.45 14.99 -2.50
CA ASN A 68 1.24 13.55 -2.57
C ASN A 68 1.15 13.07 -4.01
N LYS A 69 2.13 12.28 -4.37
CA LYS A 69 2.15 11.61 -5.68
C LYS A 69 1.29 10.35 -5.61
N CYS A 70 0.12 10.38 -6.21
CA CYS A 70 -0.78 9.23 -6.29
C CYS A 70 -1.27 8.98 -7.72
N SER A 71 -1.98 7.88 -7.93
CA SER A 71 -2.53 7.47 -9.23
C SER A 71 -1.48 7.28 -10.34
N TYR A 72 -0.30 6.78 -9.98
CA TYR A 72 0.67 6.29 -10.94
C TYR A 72 0.44 4.82 -11.24
N PHE A 73 0.68 4.43 -12.48
CA PHE A 73 0.89 3.02 -12.78
C PHE A 73 2.29 2.60 -12.34
N ARG A 74 2.37 1.44 -11.72
CA ARG A 74 3.66 0.84 -11.35
C ARG A 74 3.82 -0.50 -12.05
N ILE A 75 4.96 -0.67 -12.71
CA ILE A 75 5.38 -1.95 -13.29
C ILE A 75 6.53 -2.53 -12.49
N THR A 76 6.33 -3.74 -12.00
CA THR A 76 7.36 -4.50 -11.26
C THR A 76 7.56 -5.83 -11.97
N LYS A 77 8.80 -6.21 -12.19
CA LYS A 77 9.16 -7.50 -12.79
C LYS A 77 9.50 -8.51 -11.71
N GLU A 78 9.32 -9.78 -12.02
CA GLU A 78 9.78 -10.87 -11.16
C GLU A 78 11.24 -10.70 -10.77
N GLY A 79 11.59 -11.01 -9.52
CA GLY A 79 12.94 -10.85 -8.99
C GLY A 79 13.32 -9.42 -8.59
N GLN A 80 12.47 -8.42 -8.82
CA GLN A 80 12.72 -7.08 -8.32
C GLN A 80 12.25 -6.96 -6.87
N HIS A 81 13.16 -6.54 -5.99
CA HIS A 81 12.88 -6.31 -4.57
C HIS A 81 13.11 -4.85 -4.20
N GLY A 82 12.26 -4.33 -3.33
CA GLY A 82 12.48 -3.04 -2.68
C GLY A 82 13.54 -3.16 -1.57
N LYS A 83 14.07 -2.03 -1.12
CA LYS A 83 15.00 -2.00 0.01
C LYS A 83 14.30 -2.04 1.36
N GLN A 84 13.11 -1.49 1.45
CA GLN A 84 12.29 -1.57 2.67
C GLN A 84 11.42 -2.82 2.60
N HIS A 85 11.46 -3.61 3.68
CA HIS A 85 10.62 -4.78 3.81
C HIS A 85 9.31 -4.41 4.51
N ILE A 86 9.33 -4.24 5.82
CA ILE A 86 8.14 -3.91 6.61
C ILE A 86 8.29 -2.47 7.09
N HIS A 87 7.28 -1.64 6.86
CA HIS A 87 7.33 -0.23 7.21
C HIS A 87 5.93 0.32 7.47
N PHE A 88 5.87 1.46 8.08
CA PHE A 88 4.70 2.33 8.13
C PHE A 88 4.96 3.52 7.21
N ASP A 89 3.91 3.98 6.53
CA ASP A 89 3.98 5.20 5.74
C ASP A 89 3.94 6.43 6.68
N PRO A 90 5.04 7.17 6.82
CA PRO A 90 5.15 8.23 7.84
C PRO A 90 4.53 9.57 7.43
N ASN A 91 3.67 9.58 6.42
CA ASN A 91 3.13 10.82 5.88
C ASN A 91 2.08 11.41 6.83
N GLU A 92 2.38 12.57 7.40
CA GLU A 92 1.41 13.33 8.19
C GLU A 92 0.17 13.67 7.34
N GLY A 93 -1.00 13.34 7.89
CA GLY A 93 -2.28 13.57 7.23
C GLY A 93 -2.70 12.51 6.21
N LEU A 94 -1.92 11.44 6.03
CA LEU A 94 -2.37 10.26 5.28
C LEU A 94 -3.44 9.53 6.09
N VAL A 95 -4.64 9.43 5.52
CA VAL A 95 -5.78 8.76 6.19
C VAL A 95 -6.12 7.42 5.55
N TRP A 96 -5.87 7.29 4.25
CA TRP A 96 -6.10 6.07 3.50
C TRP A 96 -5.00 5.84 2.48
N ALA A 97 -4.70 4.61 2.31
CA ALA A 97 -3.70 4.17 1.38
C ALA A 97 -4.29 3.07 0.47
N GLY A 98 -4.13 3.09 -0.87
CA GLY A 98 -4.73 2.11 -1.79
C GLY A 98 -3.82 1.58 -2.89
N VAL A 99 -4.00 0.33 -3.25
CA VAL A 99 -3.34 -0.31 -4.38
C VAL A 99 -4.39 -0.99 -5.26
N LEU A 100 -4.40 -0.64 -6.54
CA LEU A 100 -5.21 -1.30 -7.56
C LEU A 100 -4.34 -2.29 -8.34
N TYR A 101 -4.64 -3.58 -8.22
CA TYR A 101 -3.94 -4.63 -8.94
C TYR A 101 -4.56 -4.84 -10.32
N LEU A 102 -3.75 -4.61 -11.37
CA LEU A 102 -4.16 -4.79 -12.77
C LEU A 102 -3.56 -6.06 -13.40
N THR A 103 -2.81 -6.85 -12.64
CA THR A 103 -2.22 -8.10 -13.13
C THR A 103 -3.29 -9.19 -13.10
N PRO A 104 -3.63 -9.82 -14.25
CA PRO A 104 -4.72 -10.78 -14.34
C PRO A 104 -4.42 -12.09 -13.59
N THR A 105 -3.14 -12.43 -13.47
CA THR A 105 -2.68 -13.58 -12.68
C THR A 105 -1.53 -13.14 -11.81
N PHE A 106 -1.52 -13.53 -10.56
CA PHE A 106 -0.43 -13.18 -9.64
C PHE A 106 0.08 -14.42 -8.91
N HIS A 107 1.35 -14.36 -8.55
CA HIS A 107 1.93 -15.41 -7.72
C HIS A 107 1.37 -15.30 -6.29
N PRO A 108 1.05 -16.40 -5.59
CA PRO A 108 0.45 -16.37 -4.25
C PRO A 108 1.25 -15.60 -3.19
N THR A 109 2.55 -15.40 -3.43
CA THR A 109 3.42 -14.61 -2.55
C THR A 109 3.53 -13.13 -2.94
N ALA A 110 2.95 -12.73 -4.09
CA ALA A 110 2.93 -11.33 -4.52
C ALA A 110 1.82 -10.55 -3.79
N GLY A 111 1.87 -9.23 -3.93
CA GLY A 111 0.86 -8.34 -3.36
C GLY A 111 1.32 -7.65 -2.07
N THR A 112 0.38 -6.96 -1.43
CA THR A 112 0.59 -6.24 -0.16
C THR A 112 0.30 -7.17 1.01
N LYS A 113 1.11 -7.09 2.04
CA LYS A 113 0.96 -7.89 3.26
C LYS A 113 0.89 -6.97 4.47
N PHE A 114 0.00 -7.29 5.39
CA PHE A 114 -0.09 -6.62 6.69
C PHE A 114 0.53 -7.48 7.75
N TRP A 115 1.21 -6.84 8.70
CA TRP A 115 2.01 -7.53 9.68
C TRP A 115 1.65 -7.09 11.09
N LYS A 116 1.76 -8.02 12.02
CA LYS A 116 1.68 -7.77 13.45
C LYS A 116 3.06 -8.01 14.07
N HIS A 117 3.59 -7.03 14.77
CA HIS A 117 4.87 -7.19 15.44
C HIS A 117 4.76 -8.21 16.57
N LYS A 118 5.60 -9.24 16.55
CA LYS A 118 5.46 -10.42 17.42
C LYS A 118 5.61 -10.09 18.90
N GLU A 119 6.56 -9.24 19.26
CA GLU A 119 6.85 -8.93 20.66
C GLU A 119 5.91 -7.90 21.26
N THR A 120 5.60 -6.84 20.50
CA THR A 120 4.75 -5.75 20.98
C THR A 120 3.29 -5.92 20.68
N GLY A 121 2.94 -6.78 19.73
CA GLY A 121 1.59 -6.92 19.21
C GLY A 121 1.11 -5.74 18.35
N TRP A 122 1.99 -4.82 17.96
CA TRP A 122 1.62 -3.66 17.16
C TRP A 122 1.22 -4.04 15.74
N GLU A 123 0.12 -3.49 15.29
CA GLU A 123 -0.41 -3.56 13.91
C GLU A 123 -0.37 -2.18 13.23
N THR A 124 -0.04 -1.14 13.99
CA THR A 124 0.08 0.25 13.55
C THR A 124 1.39 0.83 14.06
N ALA A 125 1.78 1.98 13.53
CA ALA A 125 2.89 2.73 14.09
C ALA A 125 2.65 3.01 15.58
N PRO A 126 3.65 2.83 16.46
CA PRO A 126 3.51 3.16 17.86
C PRO A 126 3.32 4.66 18.03
N THR A 127 2.59 5.04 19.06
CA THR A 127 2.60 6.43 19.54
C THR A 127 3.99 6.81 20.05
N SER A 128 4.29 8.09 20.13
CA SER A 128 5.58 8.55 20.68
C SER A 128 5.84 7.99 22.08
N GLU A 129 4.81 7.93 22.93
CA GLU A 129 4.92 7.39 24.29
C GLU A 129 5.22 5.88 24.29
N GLU A 130 4.57 5.12 23.43
CA GLU A 130 4.85 3.68 23.26
C GLU A 130 6.25 3.45 22.69
N GLY A 131 6.64 4.25 21.69
CA GLY A 131 7.95 4.14 21.03
C GLY A 131 9.10 4.35 22.01
N VAL A 132 9.03 5.36 22.86
CA VAL A 132 10.07 5.66 23.87
C VAL A 132 10.37 4.46 24.76
N LYS A 133 9.37 3.66 25.16
CA LYS A 133 9.55 2.45 25.98
C LYS A 133 10.45 1.40 25.31
N TYR A 134 10.54 1.44 23.98
CA TYR A 134 11.34 0.53 23.17
C TYR A 134 12.57 1.21 22.53
N GLY A 135 12.93 2.41 23.00
CA GLY A 135 14.06 3.18 22.48
C GLY A 135 13.85 3.81 21.11
N ILE A 136 12.59 3.89 20.64
CA ILE A 136 12.22 4.50 19.36
C ILE A 136 11.96 5.98 19.59
N ASN A 137 12.94 6.82 19.26
CA ASN A 137 12.86 8.29 19.42
C ASN A 137 12.81 9.01 18.07
N SER A 138 13.00 8.29 16.97
CA SER A 138 13.03 8.84 15.62
C SER A 138 12.48 7.83 14.60
N HIS A 139 12.16 8.31 13.40
CA HIS A 139 11.80 7.44 12.27
C HIS A 139 12.91 6.43 11.96
N GLN A 140 14.18 6.82 12.09
CA GLN A 140 15.30 5.91 11.84
C GLN A 140 15.39 4.80 12.90
N ASP A 141 15.09 5.11 14.16
CA ASP A 141 15.04 4.09 15.21
C ASP A 141 13.88 3.13 14.95
N MET A 142 12.74 3.63 14.48
CA MET A 142 11.60 2.80 14.11
C MET A 142 11.95 1.83 12.98
N VAL A 143 12.60 2.31 11.91
CA VAL A 143 13.07 1.45 10.82
C VAL A 143 14.02 0.36 11.35
N ARG A 144 15.01 0.73 12.16
CA ARG A 144 15.95 -0.24 12.75
C ARG A 144 15.24 -1.24 13.64
N PHE A 145 14.30 -0.80 14.45
CA PHE A 145 13.55 -1.67 15.35
C PHE A 145 12.80 -2.76 14.60
N PHE A 146 12.13 -2.39 13.49
CA PHE A 146 11.39 -3.36 12.67
C PHE A 146 12.29 -4.17 11.74
N ASP A 147 13.43 -3.66 11.29
CA ASP A 147 14.41 -4.44 10.50
C ASP A 147 15.11 -5.52 11.33
N THR A 148 15.29 -5.29 12.63
CA THR A 148 15.93 -6.25 13.55
C THR A 148 14.96 -7.22 14.20
N ALA A 149 13.69 -6.86 14.31
CA ALA A 149 12.63 -7.71 14.85
C ALA A 149 12.24 -8.78 13.83
N VAL A 150 13.00 -9.82 13.75
CA VAL A 150 12.71 -10.98 12.89
C VAL A 150 11.42 -11.63 13.34
N LEU A 151 10.47 -11.76 12.39
CA LEU A 151 9.27 -12.56 12.45
C LEU A 151 7.99 -11.85 12.90
N MET A 152 7.34 -11.34 11.90
CA MET A 152 5.95 -10.93 11.95
C MET A 152 5.03 -12.04 11.47
N HIS A 153 3.92 -12.23 12.15
CA HIS A 153 2.84 -13.10 11.68
C HIS A 153 1.91 -12.32 10.75
N MET A 154 1.65 -12.88 9.59
CA MET A 154 0.58 -12.37 8.73
C MET A 154 -0.78 -12.61 9.40
N HIS A 155 -1.68 -11.66 9.25
CA HIS A 155 -3.08 -11.84 9.66
C HIS A 155 -3.67 -13.02 8.85
N GLU A 156 -3.99 -14.14 9.51
CA GLU A 156 -4.45 -15.38 8.85
C GLU A 156 -5.68 -15.16 7.98
N HIS A 157 -6.61 -14.33 8.41
CA HIS A 157 -7.83 -13.99 7.66
C HIS A 157 -7.56 -13.30 6.30
N TYR A 158 -6.46 -12.56 6.19
CA TYR A 158 -6.10 -11.89 4.93
C TYR A 158 -5.50 -12.88 3.93
N GLN A 159 -4.79 -13.89 4.40
CA GLN A 159 -4.26 -14.96 3.54
C GLN A 159 -5.36 -15.81 2.92
N ASP A 160 -6.41 -16.11 3.66
CA ASP A 160 -7.54 -16.89 3.17
C ASP A 160 -8.36 -16.09 2.15
N TYR A 161 -8.48 -14.78 2.36
CA TYR A 161 -9.12 -13.88 1.40
C TYR A 161 -8.30 -13.82 0.10
N LEU A 162 -6.98 -13.63 0.16
CA LEU A 162 -6.09 -13.59 -1.01
C LEU A 162 -6.12 -14.88 -1.84
N ARG A 163 -6.33 -16.03 -1.23
CA ARG A 163 -6.42 -17.32 -1.93
C ARG A 163 -7.71 -17.47 -2.73
N ASN A 164 -8.77 -16.80 -2.34
CA ASN A 164 -10.11 -16.99 -2.88
C ASN A 164 -10.55 -15.92 -3.88
N HIS A 165 -9.83 -14.81 -4.01
CA HIS A 165 -10.23 -13.65 -4.83
C HIS A 165 -9.11 -13.19 -5.75
N GLN A 166 -9.36 -13.21 -7.06
CA GLN A 166 -8.35 -12.93 -8.10
C GLN A 166 -8.15 -11.44 -8.40
N GLN A 167 -9.00 -10.56 -7.89
CA GLN A 167 -8.88 -9.10 -8.06
C GLN A 167 -8.94 -8.42 -6.70
N GLN A 168 -7.91 -7.67 -6.34
CA GLN A 168 -7.82 -7.06 -5.02
C GLN A 168 -7.33 -5.63 -5.08
N LEU A 169 -7.91 -4.82 -4.25
CA LEU A 169 -7.68 -3.39 -4.17
C LEU A 169 -7.31 -2.98 -2.75
N ASN A 170 -6.14 -2.40 -2.57
CA ASN A 170 -5.75 -1.73 -1.34
C ASN A 170 -5.53 -0.23 -1.64
N PHE A 171 -6.12 0.69 -0.89
CA PHE A 171 -6.10 2.12 -1.17
C PHE A 171 -5.13 2.90 -0.31
N TYR A 172 -4.38 3.81 -0.96
CA TYR A 172 -3.57 4.86 -0.34
C TYR A 172 -4.11 6.23 -0.75
N ALA A 173 -4.77 6.96 0.14
CA ALA A 173 -5.16 8.35 -0.06
C ALA A 173 -4.81 9.17 1.18
N SER A 174 -4.31 10.37 0.97
CA SER A 174 -4.00 11.34 2.02
C SER A 174 -5.16 12.29 2.27
#